data_a5b7f7f6b6b05fc86fb361fc849eec72
#
_entry.id   a5b7f7f6b6b05fc86fb361fc849eec72
#
_cell.length_a   1.000
_cell.length_b   1.000
_cell.length_c   1.000
_cell.angle_alpha   90.00
_cell.angle_beta   90.00
_cell.angle_gamma   90.00
#
_symmetry.space_group_name_H-M   'P 1'
#
loop_
_entity.id
_entity.type
_entity.pdbx_description
1 polymer ?
#
loop_
_entity_poly.entity_id
_entity_poly.type
_entity_poly.pdbx_seq_one_letter_code
_entity_poly.pdbx_strand_id
1 'polypeptide(L)'
;MKNIGIIGCGWLGLHLAEHLSGFYNIYTTTRSEDKKTQLSSKNFEVLVIDFSSEVEAWAHLTQLDAVIITVPFAKRERVEVLLQRFENISKFIKGYDKPLFLMSSIGIYPETEVEVSENTFTDEELQPNLIQVEHFMKENFSELNILRLGGLMGKNRVFSNYNPQPTEQRVNHVHYEDICLVVEQMILKKCTAKLYNVVAPQHPTKREIIQNQKGLTTPEAITKKPFGKVILSDLLQKELDYEFKNPDPVKFV
;
A
#
# COMPACT_ATOMS: atom_id res chain seq x y z
N MET A 1 7.87 20.06 -15.50
CA MET A 1 7.47 19.35 -14.28
C MET A 1 7.48 17.87 -14.62
N LYS A 2 7.92 17.00 -13.72
CA LYS A 2 7.86 15.55 -13.96
C LYS A 2 6.43 15.04 -13.81
N ASN A 3 6.14 13.91 -14.43
CA ASN A 3 4.79 13.33 -14.50
C ASN A 3 4.72 12.01 -13.74
N ILE A 4 3.74 11.86 -12.88
CA ILE A 4 3.52 10.61 -12.11
C ILE A 4 2.19 9.99 -12.51
N GLY A 5 2.23 8.70 -12.84
CA GLY A 5 1.05 7.88 -13.08
C GLY A 5 0.59 7.16 -11.81
N ILE A 6 -0.71 7.21 -11.49
CA ILE A 6 -1.29 6.45 -10.36
C ILE A 6 -2.43 5.59 -10.89
N ILE A 7 -2.22 4.28 -10.92
CA ILE A 7 -3.22 3.31 -11.36
C ILE A 7 -4.09 2.91 -10.17
N GLY A 8 -5.37 3.30 -10.21
CA GLY A 8 -6.35 3.03 -9.17
C GLY A 8 -6.42 4.11 -8.10
N CYS A 9 -6.97 5.29 -8.41
CA CYS A 9 -7.14 6.38 -7.46
C CYS A 9 -8.23 6.08 -6.41
N GLY A 10 -7.99 5.04 -5.60
CA GLY A 10 -8.76 4.69 -4.42
C GLY A 10 -8.47 5.64 -3.24
N TRP A 11 -8.61 5.14 -2.00
CA TRP A 11 -8.28 5.92 -0.81
C TRP A 11 -6.79 6.25 -0.75
N LEU A 12 -5.91 5.24 -0.87
CA LEU A 12 -4.45 5.45 -0.85
C LEU A 12 -3.97 6.23 -2.08
N GLY A 13 -4.45 5.85 -3.28
CA GLY A 13 -4.08 6.52 -4.52
C GLY A 13 -4.42 8.02 -4.52
N LEU A 14 -5.53 8.42 -3.89
CA LEU A 14 -5.88 9.83 -3.72
C LEU A 14 -4.88 10.56 -2.80
N HIS A 15 -4.48 9.97 -1.67
CA HIS A 15 -3.51 10.59 -0.77
C HIS A 15 -2.13 10.73 -1.41
N LEU A 16 -1.69 9.71 -2.16
CA LEU A 16 -0.46 9.79 -2.97
C LEU A 16 -0.55 10.89 -4.04
N ALA A 17 -1.69 10.97 -4.76
CA ALA A 17 -1.91 12.00 -5.76
C ALA A 17 -1.86 13.41 -5.16
N GLU A 18 -2.56 13.64 -4.05
CA GLU A 18 -2.57 14.92 -3.34
C GLU A 18 -1.19 15.30 -2.82
N HIS A 19 -0.46 14.34 -2.22
CA HIS A 19 0.90 14.58 -1.72
C HIS A 19 1.88 14.93 -2.84
N LEU A 20 1.87 14.16 -3.92
CA LEU A 20 2.81 14.32 -5.03
C LEU A 20 2.47 15.52 -5.94
N SER A 21 1.21 15.98 -5.96
CA SER A 21 0.78 17.08 -6.84
C SER A 21 1.44 18.42 -6.54
N GLY A 22 2.04 18.58 -5.37
CA GLY A 22 2.86 19.76 -5.05
C GLY A 22 4.14 19.89 -5.89
N PHE A 23 4.61 18.78 -6.48
CA PHE A 23 5.89 18.72 -7.20
C PHE A 23 5.79 18.11 -8.60
N TYR A 24 4.69 17.38 -8.89
CA TYR A 24 4.50 16.57 -10.11
C TYR A 24 3.15 16.83 -10.76
N ASN A 25 3.06 16.66 -12.07
CA ASN A 25 1.77 16.52 -12.74
C ASN A 25 1.25 15.09 -12.49
N ILE A 26 -0.02 14.97 -12.13
CA ILE A 26 -0.64 13.71 -11.77
C ILE A 26 -1.55 13.20 -12.88
N TYR A 27 -1.24 12.00 -13.37
CA TYR A 27 -2.07 11.21 -14.27
C TYR A 27 -2.63 10.04 -13.48
N THR A 28 -3.93 9.86 -13.47
CA THR A 28 -4.52 8.80 -12.63
C THR A 28 -5.67 8.07 -13.31
N THR A 29 -5.99 6.88 -12.80
CA THR A 29 -7.12 6.09 -13.28
C THR A 29 -8.17 5.89 -12.19
N THR A 30 -9.44 5.81 -12.59
CA THR A 30 -10.57 5.46 -11.73
C THR A 30 -11.57 4.60 -12.52
N ARG A 31 -12.48 3.90 -11.83
CA ARG A 31 -13.57 3.14 -12.46
C ARG A 31 -14.88 3.94 -12.57
N SER A 32 -14.96 5.13 -12.02
CA SER A 32 -16.20 5.89 -11.85
C SER A 32 -16.08 7.25 -12.51
N GLU A 33 -17.07 7.63 -13.33
CA GLU A 33 -17.19 8.96 -13.93
C GLU A 33 -17.42 10.04 -12.85
N ASP A 34 -18.20 9.76 -11.81
CA ASP A 34 -18.40 10.71 -10.71
C ASP A 34 -17.07 11.02 -10.02
N LYS A 35 -16.25 9.98 -9.80
CA LYS A 35 -14.93 10.15 -9.20
C LYS A 35 -13.95 10.86 -10.14
N LYS A 36 -14.05 10.66 -11.45
CA LYS A 36 -13.29 11.43 -12.43
C LYS A 36 -13.55 12.91 -12.26
N THR A 37 -14.82 13.34 -12.17
CA THR A 37 -15.18 14.75 -11.97
C THR A 37 -14.54 15.33 -10.70
N GLN A 38 -14.57 14.59 -9.58
CA GLN A 38 -13.96 14.99 -8.33
C GLN A 38 -12.43 15.11 -8.42
N LEU A 39 -11.77 14.18 -9.11
CA LEU A 39 -10.31 14.16 -9.27
C LEU A 39 -9.84 15.24 -10.25
N SER A 40 -10.58 15.46 -11.34
CA SER A 40 -10.27 16.51 -12.33
C SER A 40 -10.36 17.91 -11.73
N SER A 41 -11.24 18.13 -10.73
CA SER A 41 -11.31 19.40 -10.00
C SER A 41 -10.04 19.72 -9.18
N LYS A 42 -9.15 18.74 -9.00
CA LYS A 42 -7.83 18.87 -8.33
C LYS A 42 -6.69 19.06 -9.35
N ASN A 43 -7.00 19.33 -10.62
CA ASN A 43 -6.05 19.43 -11.74
C ASN A 43 -5.28 18.12 -12.02
N PHE A 44 -5.91 16.97 -11.79
CA PHE A 44 -5.36 15.68 -12.19
C PHE A 44 -5.88 15.31 -13.59
N GLU A 45 -5.01 14.71 -14.41
CA GLU A 45 -5.40 14.08 -15.66
C GLU A 45 -5.99 12.69 -15.36
N VAL A 46 -7.30 12.51 -15.62
CA VAL A 46 -8.04 11.34 -15.14
C VAL A 46 -8.58 10.51 -16.30
N LEU A 47 -8.22 9.23 -16.33
CA LEU A 47 -8.77 8.23 -17.24
C LEU A 47 -9.75 7.33 -16.47
N VAL A 48 -10.94 7.14 -17.03
CA VAL A 48 -11.87 6.11 -16.51
C VAL A 48 -11.59 4.79 -17.20
N ILE A 49 -11.27 3.77 -16.40
CA ILE A 49 -10.90 2.44 -16.90
C ILE A 49 -11.22 1.36 -15.86
N ASP A 50 -11.73 0.22 -16.32
CA ASP A 50 -11.95 -0.97 -15.51
C ASP A 50 -11.02 -2.10 -15.97
N PHE A 51 -10.08 -2.45 -15.12
CA PHE A 51 -9.13 -3.53 -15.36
C PHE A 51 -9.74 -4.94 -15.23
N SER A 52 -11.04 -5.07 -14.96
CA SER A 52 -11.76 -6.34 -15.07
C SER A 52 -12.04 -6.72 -16.53
N SER A 53 -11.90 -5.77 -17.44
CA SER A 53 -12.10 -5.93 -18.88
C SER A 53 -10.79 -5.73 -19.63
N GLU A 54 -10.76 -6.11 -20.90
CA GLU A 54 -9.62 -5.85 -21.79
C GLU A 54 -9.38 -4.34 -21.94
N VAL A 55 -8.12 -3.95 -21.98
CA VAL A 55 -7.69 -2.55 -22.02
C VAL A 55 -6.66 -2.31 -23.10
N GLU A 56 -6.65 -1.11 -23.65
CA GLU A 56 -5.60 -0.61 -24.52
C GLU A 56 -4.42 -0.06 -23.71
N ALA A 57 -3.27 0.13 -24.36
CA ALA A 57 -2.10 0.74 -23.74
C ALA A 57 -2.38 2.18 -23.29
N TRP A 58 -1.77 2.60 -22.19
CA TRP A 58 -1.94 3.97 -21.69
C TRP A 58 -1.28 4.99 -22.61
N ALA A 59 -2.08 5.81 -23.26
CA ALA A 59 -1.60 6.80 -24.24
C ALA A 59 -0.54 7.77 -23.67
N HIS A 60 -0.57 8.06 -22.37
CA HIS A 60 0.38 8.95 -21.69
C HIS A 60 1.62 8.24 -21.12
N LEU A 61 1.73 6.92 -21.25
CA LEU A 61 2.73 6.09 -20.56
C LEU A 61 4.17 6.57 -20.76
N THR A 62 4.53 6.93 -22.00
CA THR A 62 5.90 7.38 -22.34
C THR A 62 6.29 8.71 -21.68
N GLN A 63 5.30 9.52 -21.30
CA GLN A 63 5.51 10.82 -20.65
C GLN A 63 5.69 10.70 -19.13
N LEU A 64 5.35 9.54 -18.54
CA LEU A 64 5.42 9.33 -17.10
C LEU A 64 6.86 9.07 -16.66
N ASP A 65 7.24 9.66 -15.54
CA ASP A 65 8.57 9.48 -14.92
C ASP A 65 8.57 8.41 -13.81
N ALA A 66 7.40 8.11 -13.24
CA ALA A 66 7.15 6.96 -12.38
C ALA A 66 5.68 6.54 -12.47
N VAL A 67 5.40 5.26 -12.22
CA VAL A 67 4.04 4.70 -12.14
C VAL A 67 3.84 3.99 -10.80
N ILE A 68 2.71 4.26 -10.15
CA ILE A 68 2.33 3.69 -8.86
C ILE A 68 1.02 2.92 -9.02
N ILE A 69 1.03 1.62 -8.75
CA ILE A 69 -0.13 0.75 -8.82
C ILE A 69 -0.72 0.61 -7.42
N THR A 70 -1.91 1.18 -7.21
CA THR A 70 -2.64 1.14 -5.93
C THR A 70 -3.95 0.34 -6.02
N VAL A 71 -4.11 -0.45 -7.07
CA VAL A 71 -5.25 -1.36 -7.22
C VAL A 71 -5.21 -2.40 -6.11
N PRO A 72 -6.32 -2.60 -5.35
CA PRO A 72 -6.29 -3.43 -4.16
C PRO A 72 -6.01 -4.90 -4.45
N PHE A 73 -5.21 -5.52 -3.59
CA PHE A 73 -5.11 -6.96 -3.44
C PHE A 73 -6.24 -7.43 -2.51
N ALA A 74 -7.20 -8.16 -3.04
CA ALA A 74 -8.28 -8.71 -2.23
C ALA A 74 -7.96 -10.16 -1.85
N LYS A 75 -7.43 -10.38 -0.63
CA LYS A 75 -7.05 -11.72 -0.10
C LYS A 75 -8.14 -12.80 -0.30
N ARG A 76 -9.41 -12.39 -0.33
CA ARG A 76 -10.57 -13.30 -0.48
C ARG A 76 -11.03 -13.45 -1.93
N GLU A 77 -10.46 -12.71 -2.87
CA GLU A 77 -10.79 -12.80 -4.28
C GLU A 77 -10.14 -14.06 -4.88
N ARG A 78 -10.80 -14.66 -5.85
CA ARG A 78 -10.23 -15.81 -6.58
C ARG A 78 -8.97 -15.38 -7.31
N VAL A 79 -7.94 -16.22 -7.27
CA VAL A 79 -6.63 -15.91 -7.85
C VAL A 79 -6.72 -15.61 -9.35
N GLU A 80 -7.58 -16.33 -10.08
CA GLU A 80 -7.76 -16.13 -11.53
C GLU A 80 -8.29 -14.71 -11.84
N VAL A 81 -9.21 -14.21 -10.99
CA VAL A 81 -9.77 -12.85 -11.14
C VAL A 81 -8.72 -11.78 -10.84
N LEU A 82 -7.89 -12.01 -9.80
CA LEU A 82 -6.78 -11.12 -9.50
C LEU A 82 -5.74 -11.12 -10.62
N LEU A 83 -5.30 -12.29 -11.07
CA LEU A 83 -4.31 -12.41 -12.16
C LEU A 83 -4.83 -11.76 -13.44
N GLN A 84 -6.06 -12.01 -13.86
CA GLN A 84 -6.65 -11.37 -15.03
C GLN A 84 -6.62 -9.85 -14.94
N ARG A 85 -6.91 -9.29 -13.75
CA ARG A 85 -6.83 -7.84 -13.50
C ARG A 85 -5.41 -7.32 -13.66
N PHE A 86 -4.42 -8.02 -13.10
CA PHE A 86 -3.02 -7.60 -13.20
C PHE A 86 -2.40 -7.87 -14.58
N GLU A 87 -2.88 -8.86 -15.32
CA GLU A 87 -2.58 -9.03 -16.74
C GLU A 87 -3.06 -7.82 -17.56
N ASN A 88 -4.26 -7.32 -17.31
CA ASN A 88 -4.77 -6.13 -17.98
C ASN A 88 -3.98 -4.87 -17.57
N ILE A 89 -3.59 -4.74 -16.28
CA ILE A 89 -2.68 -3.67 -15.86
C ILE A 89 -1.33 -3.79 -16.56
N SER A 90 -0.76 -5.00 -16.67
CA SER A 90 0.50 -5.24 -17.39
C SER A 90 0.40 -4.85 -18.87
N LYS A 91 -0.70 -5.17 -19.55
CA LYS A 91 -0.96 -4.73 -20.94
C LYS A 91 -1.05 -3.20 -21.02
N PHE A 92 -1.75 -2.56 -20.08
CA PHE A 92 -1.95 -1.11 -20.02
C PHE A 92 -0.63 -0.34 -19.90
N ILE A 93 0.35 -0.88 -19.16
CA ILE A 93 1.69 -0.29 -18.98
C ILE A 93 2.80 -1.04 -19.72
N LYS A 94 2.45 -1.79 -20.77
CA LYS A 94 3.41 -2.60 -21.52
C LYS A 94 4.55 -1.76 -22.07
N GLY A 95 5.78 -2.22 -21.82
CA GLY A 95 7.01 -1.55 -22.26
C GLY A 95 7.44 -0.38 -21.38
N TYR A 96 6.83 -0.19 -20.20
CA TYR A 96 7.29 0.80 -19.23
C TYR A 96 8.58 0.35 -18.57
N ASP A 97 9.63 1.19 -18.64
CA ASP A 97 11.01 0.90 -18.23
C ASP A 97 11.56 1.87 -17.18
N LYS A 98 10.69 2.68 -16.57
CA LYS A 98 11.04 3.65 -15.53
C LYS A 98 10.54 3.16 -14.15
N PRO A 99 10.84 3.86 -13.03
CA PRO A 99 10.42 3.43 -11.70
C PRO A 99 8.94 3.06 -11.62
N LEU A 100 8.68 1.81 -11.27
CA LEU A 100 7.36 1.22 -11.12
C LEU A 100 7.17 0.73 -9.69
N PHE A 101 6.02 1.01 -9.10
CA PHE A 101 5.70 0.68 -7.71
C PHE A 101 4.40 -0.12 -7.64
N LEU A 102 4.43 -1.25 -6.94
CA LEU A 102 3.26 -2.07 -6.62
C LEU A 102 2.95 -1.98 -5.13
N MET A 103 1.78 -1.44 -4.80
CA MET A 103 1.27 -1.43 -3.43
C MET A 103 0.67 -2.80 -3.11
N SER A 104 1.48 -3.69 -2.54
CA SER A 104 1.11 -5.00 -2.04
C SER A 104 0.65 -4.93 -0.57
N SER A 105 0.55 -6.05 0.12
CA SER A 105 0.01 -6.14 1.47
C SER A 105 0.79 -7.12 2.34
N ILE A 106 1.03 -6.77 3.61
CA ILE A 106 1.50 -7.72 4.64
C ILE A 106 0.53 -8.88 4.90
N GLY A 107 -0.68 -8.81 4.34
CA GLY A 107 -1.62 -9.95 4.31
C GLY A 107 -1.09 -11.18 3.58
N ILE A 108 0.02 -11.04 2.85
CA ILE A 108 0.75 -12.14 2.20
C ILE A 108 1.36 -13.10 3.22
N TYR A 109 1.75 -12.62 4.39
CA TYR A 109 2.37 -13.45 5.43
C TYR A 109 1.34 -14.29 6.20
N PRO A 110 1.67 -15.53 6.56
CA PRO A 110 0.82 -16.36 7.39
C PRO A 110 0.59 -15.73 8.78
N GLU A 111 -0.42 -16.21 9.49
CA GLU A 111 -0.61 -15.86 10.90
C GLU A 111 0.43 -16.61 11.74
N THR A 112 1.15 -15.86 12.57
CA THR A 112 2.25 -16.36 13.41
C THR A 112 2.42 -15.47 14.64
N GLU A 113 3.30 -15.89 15.56
CA GLU A 113 3.67 -15.17 16.78
C GLU A 113 5.12 -14.64 16.72
N VAL A 114 5.79 -14.75 15.55
CA VAL A 114 7.19 -14.33 15.38
C VAL A 114 7.31 -12.96 14.75
N GLU A 115 8.51 -12.40 14.79
CA GLU A 115 8.92 -11.25 13.99
C GLU A 115 9.10 -11.68 12.55
N VAL A 116 8.59 -10.86 11.62
CA VAL A 116 8.54 -11.15 10.19
C VAL A 116 9.21 -10.04 9.40
N SER A 117 10.31 -10.36 8.76
CA SER A 117 10.96 -9.56 7.72
C SER A 117 10.51 -10.02 6.33
N GLU A 118 11.02 -9.36 5.29
CA GLU A 118 10.75 -9.70 3.89
C GLU A 118 11.17 -11.13 3.52
N ASN A 119 12.18 -11.68 4.22
CA ASN A 119 12.82 -12.97 3.94
C ASN A 119 12.51 -14.05 4.99
N THR A 120 11.54 -13.84 5.89
CA THR A 120 11.24 -14.80 6.97
C THR A 120 10.58 -16.08 6.46
N PHE A 121 9.81 -15.98 5.38
CA PHE A 121 9.05 -17.09 4.79
C PHE A 121 9.48 -17.36 3.36
N THR A 122 9.42 -18.63 2.96
CA THR A 122 9.54 -19.03 1.55
C THR A 122 8.25 -18.73 0.78
N ASP A 123 8.31 -18.70 -0.55
CA ASP A 123 7.15 -18.37 -1.37
C ASP A 123 5.98 -19.35 -1.18
N GLU A 124 6.27 -20.64 -0.86
CA GLU A 124 5.27 -21.67 -0.59
C GLU A 124 4.52 -21.44 0.72
N GLU A 125 5.11 -20.71 1.66
CA GLU A 125 4.49 -20.37 2.95
C GLU A 125 3.64 -19.10 2.87
N LEU A 126 3.80 -18.30 1.79
CA LEU A 126 3.07 -17.06 1.59
C LEU A 126 1.66 -17.32 1.04
N GLN A 127 0.77 -16.32 1.16
CA GLN A 127 -0.59 -16.41 0.63
C GLN A 127 -0.57 -16.55 -0.89
N PRO A 128 -1.08 -17.68 -1.45
CA PRO A 128 -0.93 -18.00 -2.87
C PRO A 128 -1.45 -16.91 -3.81
N ASN A 129 -2.61 -16.32 -3.49
CA ASN A 129 -3.23 -15.29 -4.34
C ASN A 129 -2.36 -14.02 -4.47
N LEU A 130 -1.65 -13.66 -3.40
CA LEU A 130 -0.85 -12.44 -3.40
C LEU A 130 0.53 -12.68 -4.01
N ILE A 131 1.18 -13.79 -3.63
CA ILE A 131 2.53 -14.09 -4.15
C ILE A 131 2.52 -14.33 -5.66
N GLN A 132 1.48 -14.99 -6.20
CA GLN A 132 1.35 -15.18 -7.65
C GLN A 132 1.23 -13.85 -8.41
N VAL A 133 0.53 -12.86 -7.86
CA VAL A 133 0.48 -11.52 -8.46
C VAL A 133 1.84 -10.81 -8.37
N GLU A 134 2.52 -10.90 -7.22
CA GLU A 134 3.87 -10.30 -7.08
C GLU A 134 4.85 -10.93 -8.08
N HIS A 135 4.83 -12.26 -8.25
CA HIS A 135 5.66 -12.98 -9.24
C HIS A 135 5.32 -12.56 -10.66
N PHE A 136 4.04 -12.64 -11.04
CA PHE A 136 3.58 -12.24 -12.36
C PHE A 136 4.04 -10.82 -12.72
N MET A 137 3.91 -9.88 -11.79
CA MET A 137 4.32 -8.49 -12.02
C MET A 137 5.85 -8.35 -12.09
N LYS A 138 6.63 -9.08 -11.28
CA LYS A 138 8.09 -9.10 -11.34
C LYS A 138 8.62 -9.70 -12.65
N GLU A 139 8.00 -10.76 -13.15
CA GLU A 139 8.36 -11.40 -14.43
C GLU A 139 8.17 -10.45 -15.62
N ASN A 140 7.13 -9.60 -15.56
CA ASN A 140 6.85 -8.63 -16.61
C ASN A 140 7.65 -7.33 -16.47
N PHE A 141 8.08 -6.97 -15.24
CA PHE A 141 8.75 -5.70 -14.93
C PHE A 141 9.90 -5.95 -13.95
N SER A 142 11.11 -6.18 -14.47
CA SER A 142 12.30 -6.52 -13.66
C SER A 142 12.68 -5.45 -12.64
N GLU A 143 12.39 -4.17 -12.94
CA GLU A 143 12.70 -3.02 -12.09
C GLU A 143 11.58 -2.67 -11.08
N LEU A 144 10.57 -3.55 -10.95
CA LEU A 144 9.42 -3.32 -10.08
C LEU A 144 9.81 -3.22 -8.61
N ASN A 145 9.39 -2.14 -7.96
CA ASN A 145 9.43 -2.01 -6.51
C ASN A 145 8.12 -2.54 -5.92
N ILE A 146 8.18 -3.41 -4.93
CA ILE A 146 7.03 -3.95 -4.20
C ILE A 146 7.04 -3.42 -2.78
N LEU A 147 5.96 -2.76 -2.39
CA LEU A 147 5.75 -2.27 -1.03
C LEU A 147 4.62 -3.08 -0.38
N ARG A 148 4.95 -3.99 0.55
CA ARG A 148 4.01 -4.76 1.35
C ARG A 148 3.51 -3.90 2.49
N LEU A 149 2.37 -3.25 2.27
CA LEU A 149 1.82 -2.26 3.20
C LEU A 149 1.12 -2.90 4.39
N GLY A 150 1.33 -2.32 5.56
CA GLY A 150 0.55 -2.57 6.77
C GLY A 150 -0.91 -2.15 6.65
N GLY A 151 -1.68 -2.37 7.71
CA GLY A 151 -3.05 -1.87 7.78
C GLY A 151 -3.08 -0.35 7.62
N LEU A 152 -3.76 0.14 6.58
CA LEU A 152 -3.81 1.55 6.23
C LEU A 152 -4.63 2.35 7.24
N MET A 153 -4.04 3.36 7.87
CA MET A 153 -4.67 4.20 8.88
C MET A 153 -4.41 5.69 8.62
N GLY A 154 -5.21 6.52 9.31
CA GLY A 154 -5.14 7.98 9.28
C GLY A 154 -6.42 8.62 8.74
N LYS A 155 -6.65 9.90 9.05
CA LYS A 155 -7.88 10.63 8.78
C LYS A 155 -9.10 9.87 9.35
N ASN A 156 -10.07 9.54 8.50
CA ASN A 156 -11.30 8.82 8.90
C ASN A 156 -11.14 7.29 9.02
N ARG A 157 -9.95 6.74 8.72
CA ARG A 157 -9.64 5.32 8.93
C ARG A 157 -9.01 5.13 10.30
N VAL A 158 -9.86 5.03 11.32
CA VAL A 158 -9.47 4.84 12.71
C VAL A 158 -10.27 3.70 13.34
N PHE A 159 -9.69 2.99 14.31
CA PHE A 159 -10.35 1.82 14.92
C PHE A 159 -11.61 2.18 15.73
N SER A 160 -11.69 3.38 16.28
CA SER A 160 -12.88 3.82 16.99
C SER A 160 -14.15 3.81 16.14
N ASN A 161 -14.02 3.88 14.81
CA ASN A 161 -15.14 3.75 13.87
C ASN A 161 -15.54 2.29 13.60
N TYR A 162 -14.78 1.33 14.12
CA TYR A 162 -15.02 -0.11 13.96
C TYR A 162 -15.04 -0.76 15.35
N ASN A 163 -15.43 -2.01 15.43
CA ASN A 163 -15.35 -2.79 16.67
C ASN A 163 -14.50 -4.06 16.44
N PRO A 164 -13.18 -3.89 16.23
CA PRO A 164 -12.31 -4.99 15.84
C PRO A 164 -12.09 -5.97 16.99
N GLN A 165 -12.26 -7.27 16.70
CA GLN A 165 -11.98 -8.36 17.61
C GLN A 165 -10.94 -9.30 16.97
N PRO A 166 -10.12 -9.99 17.74
CA PRO A 166 -9.90 -9.88 19.19
C PRO A 166 -9.07 -8.63 19.55
N THR A 167 -9.28 -8.08 20.76
CA THR A 167 -8.68 -6.82 21.20
C THR A 167 -7.20 -6.91 21.57
N GLU A 168 -6.71 -8.06 22.02
CA GLU A 168 -5.32 -8.30 22.41
C GLU A 168 -4.39 -8.63 21.23
N GLN A 169 -4.92 -8.67 20.01
CA GLN A 169 -4.09 -8.87 18.84
C GLN A 169 -3.25 -7.62 18.56
N ARG A 170 -1.93 -7.81 18.37
CA ARG A 170 -1.04 -6.77 17.88
C ARG A 170 -1.45 -6.31 16.49
N VAL A 171 -1.21 -5.04 16.21
CA VAL A 171 -1.44 -4.47 14.88
C VAL A 171 -0.12 -4.21 14.18
N ASN A 172 -0.16 -4.32 12.86
CA ASN A 172 0.90 -3.94 11.97
C ASN A 172 0.33 -2.88 11.02
N HIS A 173 0.24 -1.65 11.51
CA HIS A 173 -0.37 -0.54 10.79
C HIS A 173 0.68 0.42 10.26
N VAL A 174 0.28 1.20 9.25
CA VAL A 174 1.07 2.30 8.72
C VAL A 174 0.17 3.51 8.49
N HIS A 175 0.64 4.67 8.83
CA HIS A 175 -0.04 5.92 8.52
C HIS A 175 0.15 6.26 7.04
N TYR A 176 -0.92 6.73 6.36
CA TYR A 176 -0.84 7.02 4.93
C TYR A 176 0.23 8.05 4.56
N GLU A 177 0.52 9.00 5.45
CA GLU A 177 1.58 10.00 5.23
C GLU A 177 2.96 9.36 5.11
N ASP A 178 3.26 8.34 5.93
CA ASP A 178 4.53 7.62 5.82
C ASP A 178 4.64 6.87 4.50
N ILE A 179 3.55 6.29 3.99
CA ILE A 179 3.54 5.67 2.66
C ILE A 179 3.85 6.72 1.59
N CYS A 180 3.23 7.90 1.68
CA CYS A 180 3.48 8.99 0.73
C CYS A 180 4.95 9.44 0.74
N LEU A 181 5.54 9.62 1.93
CA LEU A 181 6.94 10.03 2.10
C LEU A 181 7.92 8.96 1.61
N VAL A 182 7.66 7.67 1.92
CA VAL A 182 8.47 6.54 1.44
C VAL A 182 8.47 6.49 -0.09
N VAL A 183 7.30 6.56 -0.72
CA VAL A 183 7.18 6.55 -2.19
C VAL A 183 7.89 7.74 -2.81
N GLU A 184 7.70 8.95 -2.28
CA GLU A 184 8.38 10.16 -2.75
C GLU A 184 9.91 9.99 -2.66
N GLN A 185 10.43 9.53 -1.52
CA GLN A 185 11.87 9.29 -1.34
C GLN A 185 12.42 8.26 -2.32
N MET A 186 11.68 7.17 -2.56
CA MET A 186 12.06 6.14 -3.53
C MET A 186 12.06 6.68 -4.97
N ILE A 187 11.11 7.54 -5.33
CA ILE A 187 11.09 8.22 -6.64
C ILE A 187 12.32 9.14 -6.78
N LEU A 188 12.63 9.93 -5.76
CA LEU A 188 13.78 10.84 -5.75
C LEU A 188 15.10 10.09 -5.85
N LYS A 189 15.24 8.96 -5.14
CA LYS A 189 16.42 8.08 -5.17
C LYS A 189 16.45 7.16 -6.41
N LYS A 190 15.41 7.18 -7.25
CA LYS A 190 15.24 6.29 -8.42
C LYS A 190 15.40 4.81 -8.06
N CYS A 191 14.80 4.40 -6.96
CA CYS A 191 14.86 3.01 -6.51
C CYS A 191 14.20 2.06 -7.52
N THR A 192 14.84 0.91 -7.74
CA THR A 192 14.36 -0.16 -8.61
C THR A 192 14.56 -1.52 -7.97
N ALA A 193 13.72 -2.49 -8.33
CA ALA A 193 13.79 -3.88 -7.90
C ALA A 193 13.82 -4.09 -6.37
N LYS A 194 13.16 -3.21 -5.61
CA LYS A 194 13.09 -3.29 -4.15
C LYS A 194 11.85 -4.02 -3.68
N LEU A 195 11.99 -4.74 -2.56
CA LEU A 195 10.89 -5.32 -1.80
C LEU A 195 11.00 -4.83 -0.36
N TYR A 196 9.97 -4.12 0.12
CA TYR A 196 9.94 -3.60 1.48
C TYR A 196 8.61 -3.86 2.17
N ASN A 197 8.66 -4.23 3.44
CA ASN A 197 7.56 -4.06 4.35
C ASN A 197 7.44 -2.57 4.73
N VAL A 198 6.23 -2.03 4.74
CA VAL A 198 5.96 -0.65 5.14
C VAL A 198 4.97 -0.66 6.28
N VAL A 199 5.50 -0.70 7.50
CA VAL A 199 4.75 -0.83 8.76
C VAL A 199 5.40 0.09 9.79
N ALA A 200 4.61 0.79 10.58
CA ALA A 200 5.13 1.59 11.69
C ALA A 200 5.89 0.70 12.69
N PRO A 201 7.01 1.17 13.28
CA PRO A 201 7.88 0.33 14.09
C PRO A 201 7.28 -0.10 15.44
N GLN A 202 6.20 0.52 15.89
CA GLN A 202 5.51 0.09 17.10
C GLN A 202 4.28 -0.78 16.78
N HIS A 203 4.05 -1.82 17.60
CA HIS A 203 3.02 -2.83 17.38
C HIS A 203 2.08 -2.95 18.59
N PRO A 204 1.32 -1.88 18.91
CA PRO A 204 0.35 -1.92 20.00
C PRO A 204 -0.75 -2.94 19.71
N THR A 205 -1.51 -3.28 20.74
CA THR A 205 -2.73 -4.06 20.58
C THR A 205 -3.87 -3.21 20.04
N LYS A 206 -4.87 -3.85 19.46
CA LYS A 206 -6.12 -3.17 19.05
C LYS A 206 -6.77 -2.45 20.24
N ARG A 207 -6.70 -3.04 21.44
CA ARG A 207 -7.21 -2.44 22.69
C ARG A 207 -6.56 -1.08 22.97
N GLU A 208 -5.23 -1.04 22.96
CA GLU A 208 -4.47 0.21 23.26
C GLU A 208 -4.84 1.32 22.30
N ILE A 209 -4.97 1.02 21.02
CA ILE A 209 -5.40 2.01 20.01
C ILE A 209 -6.83 2.49 20.28
N ILE A 210 -7.77 1.58 20.51
CA ILE A 210 -9.18 1.94 20.75
C ILE A 210 -9.33 2.76 22.01
N GLN A 211 -8.62 2.39 23.08
CA GLN A 211 -8.66 3.15 24.35
C GLN A 211 -8.17 4.58 24.15
N ASN A 212 -7.03 4.76 23.46
CA ASN A 212 -6.51 6.09 23.17
C ASN A 212 -7.49 6.91 22.30
N GLN A 213 -7.99 6.35 21.23
CA GLN A 213 -8.91 7.03 20.30
C GLN A 213 -10.26 7.41 20.95
N LYS A 214 -10.70 6.68 21.98
CA LYS A 214 -11.91 6.96 22.75
C LYS A 214 -11.64 7.88 23.96
N GLY A 215 -10.39 8.28 24.20
CA GLY A 215 -10.02 9.09 25.37
C GLY A 215 -10.21 8.38 26.72
N LEU A 216 -10.16 7.03 26.71
CA LEU A 216 -10.31 6.24 27.94
C LEU A 216 -8.98 6.24 28.71
N THR A 217 -8.96 6.91 29.84
CA THR A 217 -7.75 7.07 30.69
C THR A 217 -7.52 5.90 31.64
N THR A 218 -8.53 5.08 31.90
CA THR A 218 -8.42 3.93 32.80
C THR A 218 -8.11 2.68 32.00
N PRO A 219 -6.92 2.06 32.17
CA PRO A 219 -6.63 0.78 31.54
C PRO A 219 -7.60 -0.29 32.06
N GLU A 220 -8.41 -0.85 31.20
CA GLU A 220 -9.09 -2.11 31.55
C GLU A 220 -8.01 -3.17 31.84
N ALA A 221 -8.25 -3.98 32.86
CA ALA A 221 -7.30 -5.03 33.24
C ALA A 221 -6.92 -5.90 32.02
N ILE A 222 -5.62 -6.04 31.77
CA ILE A 222 -5.10 -6.92 30.72
C ILE A 222 -5.44 -8.35 31.12
N THR A 223 -6.45 -8.92 30.49
CA THR A 223 -6.94 -10.29 30.81
C THR A 223 -6.22 -11.38 30.03
N LYS A 224 -5.54 -11.02 28.93
CA LYS A 224 -4.81 -11.95 28.07
C LYS A 224 -3.51 -11.34 27.57
N LYS A 225 -2.48 -12.19 27.38
CA LYS A 225 -1.20 -11.78 26.79
C LYS A 225 -1.42 -11.29 25.36
N PRO A 226 -0.77 -10.18 24.93
CA PRO A 226 -0.75 -9.76 23.53
C PRO A 226 -0.21 -10.88 22.61
N PHE A 227 -0.82 -11.04 21.44
CA PHE A 227 -0.48 -12.08 20.48
C PHE A 227 -0.50 -11.55 19.03
N GLY A 228 -0.01 -12.35 18.09
CA GLY A 228 0.03 -12.07 16.66
C GLY A 228 1.40 -11.62 16.18
N LYS A 229 1.60 -11.69 14.87
CA LYS A 229 2.86 -11.37 14.20
C LYS A 229 3.27 -9.92 14.39
N VAL A 230 4.58 -9.70 14.36
CA VAL A 230 5.23 -8.39 14.34
C VAL A 230 5.96 -8.25 13.01
N ILE A 231 5.51 -7.35 12.16
CA ILE A 231 6.13 -7.13 10.83
C ILE A 231 7.16 -6.03 10.95
N LEU A 232 8.40 -6.34 10.60
CA LEU A 232 9.54 -5.43 10.67
C LEU A 232 9.68 -4.64 9.36
N SER A 233 10.05 -3.38 9.46
CA SER A 233 10.40 -2.49 8.33
C SER A 233 11.87 -2.05 8.38
N ASP A 234 12.72 -2.81 9.05
CA ASP A 234 14.12 -2.48 9.30
C ASP A 234 14.92 -2.34 8.00
N LEU A 235 14.61 -3.20 6.99
CA LEU A 235 15.25 -3.14 5.69
C LEU A 235 14.97 -1.81 4.98
N LEU A 236 13.72 -1.38 4.98
CA LEU A 236 13.30 -0.08 4.43
C LEU A 236 14.00 1.06 5.15
N GLN A 237 13.96 1.07 6.49
CA GLN A 237 14.57 2.13 7.31
C GLN A 237 16.07 2.25 7.03
N LYS A 238 16.76 1.12 6.99
CA LYS A 238 18.21 1.05 6.74
C LYS A 238 18.58 1.50 5.33
N GLU A 239 17.92 0.98 4.29
CA GLU A 239 18.32 1.24 2.89
C GLU A 239 17.91 2.64 2.41
N LEU A 240 16.78 3.15 2.91
CA LEU A 240 16.31 4.49 2.57
C LEU A 240 16.85 5.57 3.51
N ASP A 241 17.43 5.20 4.66
CA ASP A 241 17.71 6.15 5.77
C ASP A 241 16.42 6.88 6.16
N TYR A 242 15.37 6.08 6.44
CA TYR A 242 14.02 6.59 6.67
C TYR A 242 13.59 6.43 8.13
N GLU A 243 13.19 7.53 8.74
CA GLU A 243 12.53 7.54 10.05
C GLU A 243 11.03 7.78 9.86
N PHE A 244 10.21 6.89 10.42
CA PHE A 244 8.75 7.05 10.36
C PHE A 244 8.31 8.33 11.05
N LYS A 245 7.58 9.18 10.32
CA LYS A 245 6.94 10.38 10.85
C LYS A 245 5.89 10.02 11.92
N ASN A 246 5.19 8.92 11.68
CA ASN A 246 4.15 8.39 12.55
C ASN A 246 4.55 6.97 13.02
N PRO A 247 5.46 6.84 14.04
CA PRO A 247 6.01 5.55 14.44
C PRO A 247 5.07 4.72 15.33
N ASP A 248 4.03 5.33 15.91
CA ASP A 248 3.18 4.74 16.93
C ASP A 248 1.70 4.73 16.49
N PRO A 249 1.15 3.54 16.13
CA PRO A 249 -0.25 3.42 15.72
C PRO A 249 -1.28 3.85 16.77
N VAL A 250 -0.92 3.94 18.04
CA VAL A 250 -1.80 4.48 19.09
C VAL A 250 -2.15 5.94 18.81
N LYS A 251 -1.24 6.69 18.19
CA LYS A 251 -1.36 8.13 17.92
C LYS A 251 -1.94 8.44 16.53
N PHE A 252 -2.29 7.45 15.72
CA PHE A 252 -2.89 7.68 14.41
C PHE A 252 -4.29 8.28 14.56
N VAL A 253 -4.53 9.41 13.87
CA VAL A 253 -5.77 10.19 13.86
C VAL A 253 -6.24 10.46 12.43
#